data_6c70552b86ac2a1564a04137acb6430b
#
_entry.id   6c70552b86ac2a1564a04137acb6430b
#
_cell.length_a   1.000
_cell.length_b   1.000
_cell.length_c   1.000
_cell.angle_alpha   90.00
_cell.angle_beta   90.00
_cell.angle_gamma   90.00
#
_symmetry.space_group_name_H-M   'P 1'
#
loop_
_entity.id
_entity.type
_entity.pdbx_description
1 polymer ?
#
loop_
_entity_poly.entity_id
_entity_poly.type
_entity_poly.pdbx_seq_one_letter_code
_entity_poly.pdbx_strand_id
1 'polypeptide(L)'
;QTREFEERFLKIGMPYRILGGTKFYERAEIKDCVAYLRLIYQEKDDLAFERIVNNPKRSIGDSTLKNIHEFAKLNNLNLERASIKMLEQNLVKPKTKIGLNLFINSLSKWRNDLILKKSNHIKLLQIVLDESGYSAMLKNKKDVDNENRLENIKELLSAMKEFDNLESFLEHV
;
A
#
# COMPACT_ATOMS: atom_id res chain seq x y z
N GLN A 1 -18.71 8.81 -9.96
CA GLN A 1 -17.29 8.74 -10.34
C GLN A 1 -16.98 7.43 -11.03
N THR A 2 -17.24 6.31 -10.39
CA THR A 2 -17.03 5.00 -11.01
C THR A 2 -17.95 4.83 -12.22
N ARG A 3 -19.17 5.28 -12.10
CA ARG A 3 -20.15 5.21 -13.18
C ARG A 3 -19.70 6.02 -14.40
N GLU A 4 -19.21 7.22 -14.16
CA GLU A 4 -18.68 8.10 -15.21
C GLU A 4 -17.50 7.46 -15.92
N PHE A 5 -16.65 6.80 -15.17
CA PHE A 5 -15.51 6.06 -15.68
C PHE A 5 -15.95 4.87 -16.53
N GLU A 6 -16.93 4.12 -16.09
CA GLU A 6 -17.50 3.00 -16.84
C GLU A 6 -18.10 3.46 -18.17
N GLU A 7 -18.85 4.55 -18.15
CA GLU A 7 -19.43 5.14 -19.36
C GLU A 7 -18.34 5.54 -20.36
N ARG A 8 -17.27 6.11 -19.87
CA ARG A 8 -16.12 6.49 -20.68
C ARG A 8 -15.47 5.29 -21.33
N PHE A 9 -15.30 4.19 -20.61
CA PHE A 9 -14.73 2.96 -21.15
C PHE A 9 -15.63 2.35 -22.21
N LEU A 10 -16.92 2.36 -22.01
CA LEU A 10 -17.89 1.90 -23.01
C LEU A 10 -17.78 2.72 -24.31
N LYS A 11 -17.61 4.04 -24.20
CA LYS A 11 -17.48 4.93 -25.36
C LYS A 11 -16.25 4.63 -26.20
N ILE A 12 -15.14 4.28 -25.58
CA ILE A 12 -13.89 4.01 -26.29
C ILE A 12 -13.70 2.53 -26.61
N GLY A 13 -14.73 1.70 -26.33
CA GLY A 13 -14.73 0.29 -26.67
C GLY A 13 -13.83 -0.57 -25.81
N MET A 14 -13.35 -0.07 -24.69
CA MET A 14 -12.54 -0.85 -23.77
C MET A 14 -13.43 -1.72 -22.87
N PRO A 15 -12.96 -2.92 -22.49
CA PRO A 15 -13.74 -3.76 -21.57
C PRO A 15 -13.79 -3.08 -20.20
N TYR A 16 -14.89 -2.44 -19.90
CA TYR A 16 -15.05 -1.69 -18.67
C TYR A 16 -14.97 -2.56 -17.40
N ARG A 17 -15.20 -3.86 -17.51
CA ARG A 17 -15.01 -4.80 -16.40
C ARG A 17 -13.59 -4.81 -15.85
N ILE A 18 -12.61 -4.38 -16.62
CA ILE A 18 -11.22 -4.27 -16.18
C ILE A 18 -11.12 -3.31 -15.01
N LEU A 19 -11.88 -2.23 -15.06
CA LEU A 19 -11.95 -1.27 -13.98
C LEU A 19 -13.01 -1.61 -12.95
N GLY A 20 -13.84 -2.61 -13.27
CA GLY A 20 -14.67 -3.32 -12.32
C GLY A 20 -15.68 -2.53 -11.52
N GLY A 21 -15.97 -1.30 -11.91
CA GLY A 21 -16.81 -0.46 -11.10
C GLY A 21 -16.21 -0.27 -9.69
N THR A 22 -17.07 0.09 -8.74
CA THR A 22 -16.67 0.30 -7.36
C THR A 22 -16.11 -0.97 -6.71
N LYS A 23 -16.64 -2.12 -7.09
CA LYS A 23 -16.26 -3.40 -6.48
C LYS A 23 -14.81 -3.78 -6.72
N PHE A 24 -14.22 -3.37 -7.84
CA PHE A 24 -12.81 -3.64 -8.11
C PHE A 24 -11.92 -3.03 -7.03
N TYR A 25 -12.13 -1.76 -6.70
CA TYR A 25 -11.32 -1.05 -5.71
C TYR A 25 -11.68 -1.42 -4.27
N GLU A 26 -12.76 -2.17 -4.06
CA GLU A 26 -13.13 -2.70 -2.74
C GLU A 26 -12.45 -4.03 -2.42
N ARG A 27 -11.84 -4.69 -3.39
CA ARG A 27 -11.14 -5.96 -3.17
C ARG A 27 -9.94 -5.76 -2.25
N ALA A 28 -9.74 -6.73 -1.34
CA ALA A 28 -8.71 -6.62 -0.30
C ALA A 28 -7.32 -6.39 -0.87
N GLU A 29 -6.93 -7.15 -1.89
CA GLU A 29 -5.61 -7.02 -2.51
C GLU A 29 -5.42 -5.67 -3.20
N ILE A 30 -6.49 -5.10 -3.76
CA ILE A 30 -6.44 -3.77 -4.39
C ILE A 30 -6.35 -2.68 -3.32
N LYS A 31 -7.11 -2.79 -2.25
CA LYS A 31 -7.00 -1.88 -1.11
C LYS A 31 -5.61 -1.91 -0.49
N ASP A 32 -5.00 -3.09 -0.43
CA ASP A 32 -3.64 -3.23 0.10
C ASP A 32 -2.63 -2.48 -0.78
N CYS A 33 -2.71 -2.67 -2.10
CA CYS A 33 -1.85 -1.97 -3.05
C CYS A 33 -2.01 -0.44 -2.94
N VAL A 34 -3.25 0.01 -2.91
CA VAL A 34 -3.57 1.45 -2.80
C VAL A 34 -3.07 2.00 -1.47
N ALA A 35 -3.19 1.23 -0.38
CA ALA A 35 -2.70 1.67 0.94
C ALA A 35 -1.18 1.86 0.95
N TYR A 36 -0.42 0.95 0.33
CA TYR A 36 1.03 1.14 0.16
C TYR A 36 1.33 2.45 -0.58
N LEU A 37 0.66 2.68 -1.70
CA LEU A 37 0.89 3.88 -2.50
C LEU A 37 0.47 5.16 -1.75
N ARG A 38 -0.64 5.12 -1.03
CA ARG A 38 -1.10 6.27 -0.24
C ARG A 38 -0.11 6.64 0.86
N LEU A 39 0.43 5.65 1.56
CA LEU A 39 1.38 5.91 2.63
C LEU A 39 2.70 6.45 2.08
N ILE A 40 3.15 5.95 0.93
CA ILE A 40 4.34 6.46 0.25
C ILE A 40 4.13 7.90 -0.17
N TYR A 41 2.96 8.22 -0.71
CA TYR A 41 2.62 9.56 -1.17
C TYR A 41 2.43 10.53 -0.01
N GLN A 42 1.80 10.07 1.09
CA GLN A 42 1.45 10.91 2.23
C GLN A 42 1.74 10.16 3.54
N GLU A 43 2.81 10.56 4.23
CA GLU A 43 3.19 9.88 5.48
C GLU A 43 2.15 10.02 6.61
N LYS A 44 1.25 11.01 6.51
CA LYS A 44 0.19 11.24 7.50
C LYS A 44 -1.02 10.31 7.32
N ASP A 45 -1.00 9.45 6.32
CA ASP A 45 -2.13 8.54 6.07
C ASP A 45 -2.10 7.36 7.05
N ASP A 46 -2.60 7.59 8.24
CA ASP A 46 -2.60 6.62 9.34
C ASP A 46 -3.45 5.39 9.04
N LEU A 47 -4.55 5.56 8.31
CA LEU A 47 -5.38 4.43 7.90
C LEU A 47 -4.61 3.48 6.97
N ALA A 48 -3.86 4.04 6.05
CA ALA A 48 -3.00 3.24 5.18
C ALA A 48 -1.91 2.54 6.00
N PHE A 49 -1.29 3.24 6.94
CA PHE A 49 -0.28 2.66 7.82
C PHE A 49 -0.83 1.44 8.57
N GLU A 50 -1.99 1.59 9.22
CA GLU A 50 -2.62 0.50 9.95
C GLU A 50 -2.87 -0.72 9.08
N ARG A 51 -3.30 -0.48 7.85
CA ARG A 51 -3.66 -1.57 6.95
C ARG A 51 -2.46 -2.41 6.54
N ILE A 52 -1.30 -1.80 6.32
CA ILE A 52 -0.17 -2.48 5.68
C ILE A 52 1.02 -2.77 6.60
N VAL A 53 1.10 -2.17 7.78
CA VAL A 53 2.27 -2.30 8.65
C VAL A 53 2.58 -3.76 9.00
N ASN A 54 1.56 -4.61 9.14
CA ASN A 54 1.71 -6.04 9.41
C ASN A 54 1.11 -6.91 8.29
N ASN A 55 1.10 -6.41 7.10
CA ASN A 55 0.59 -7.14 5.93
C ASN A 55 1.55 -6.93 4.75
N PRO A 56 2.46 -7.85 4.44
CA PRO A 56 2.68 -9.17 5.09
C PRO A 56 3.07 -9.09 6.56
N LYS A 57 2.94 -10.20 7.25
CA LYS A 57 3.25 -10.29 8.68
C LYS A 57 4.71 -9.90 8.97
N ARG A 58 4.90 -8.99 9.94
CA ARG A 58 6.22 -8.47 10.34
C ARG A 58 6.41 -8.50 11.85
N SER A 59 5.67 -9.37 12.54
CA SER A 59 5.64 -9.44 14.00
C SER A 59 5.17 -8.15 14.66
N ILE A 60 4.24 -7.44 14.00
CA ILE A 60 3.64 -6.21 14.51
C ILE A 60 2.18 -6.51 14.78
N GLY A 61 1.90 -7.02 15.97
CA GLY A 61 0.56 -7.39 16.36
C GLY A 61 -0.26 -6.23 16.88
N ASP A 62 -1.48 -6.55 17.30
CA ASP A 62 -2.44 -5.54 17.77
C ASP A 62 -1.95 -4.76 18.99
N SER A 63 -1.24 -5.43 19.91
CA SER A 63 -0.72 -4.76 21.11
C SER A 63 0.35 -3.74 20.75
N THR A 64 1.24 -4.06 19.82
CA THR A 64 2.26 -3.13 19.33
C THR A 64 1.61 -1.94 18.64
N LEU A 65 0.63 -2.20 17.79
CA LEU A 65 -0.07 -1.15 17.07
C LEU A 65 -0.80 -0.22 18.05
N LYS A 66 -1.41 -0.78 19.08
CA LYS A 66 -2.04 0.00 20.15
C LYS A 66 -1.03 0.91 20.83
N ASN A 67 0.16 0.38 21.16
CA ASN A 67 1.22 1.18 21.78
C ASN A 67 1.70 2.31 20.87
N ILE A 68 1.79 2.05 19.57
CA ILE A 68 2.13 3.09 18.59
C ILE A 68 1.07 4.19 18.57
N HIS A 69 -0.20 3.82 18.60
CA HIS A 69 -1.31 4.78 18.65
C HIS A 69 -1.25 5.65 19.91
N GLU A 70 -1.02 5.04 21.06
CA GLU A 70 -0.92 5.77 22.33
C GLU A 70 0.26 6.75 22.32
N PHE A 71 1.41 6.28 21.85
CA PHE A 71 2.60 7.14 21.74
C PHE A 71 2.36 8.29 20.77
N ALA A 72 1.74 8.03 19.63
CA ALA A 72 1.42 9.03 18.63
C ALA A 72 0.51 10.11 19.21
N LYS A 73 -0.53 9.68 19.93
CA LYS A 73 -1.48 10.61 20.56
C LYS A 73 -0.82 11.48 21.61
N LEU A 74 -0.01 10.88 22.48
CA LEU A 74 0.68 11.61 23.56
C LEU A 74 1.69 12.63 23.03
N ASN A 75 2.32 12.34 21.89
CA ASN A 75 3.37 13.17 21.33
C ASN A 75 2.92 13.98 20.11
N ASN A 76 1.64 13.92 19.78
CA ASN A 76 1.05 14.65 18.65
C ASN A 76 1.78 14.33 17.32
N LEU A 77 1.94 13.03 17.06
CA LEU A 77 2.63 12.52 15.87
C LEU A 77 1.70 11.64 15.05
N ASN A 78 1.99 11.49 13.75
CA ASN A 78 1.38 10.45 12.94
C ASN A 78 1.99 9.08 13.31
N LEU A 79 1.38 7.99 12.86
CA LEU A 79 1.80 6.64 13.25
C LEU A 79 3.20 6.28 12.75
N GLU A 80 3.57 6.73 11.56
CA GLU A 80 4.91 6.50 11.03
C GLU A 80 5.97 7.21 11.87
N ARG A 81 5.76 8.48 12.19
CA ARG A 81 6.66 9.25 13.03
C ARG A 81 6.75 8.71 14.45
N ALA A 82 5.60 8.29 14.99
CA ALA A 82 5.55 7.64 16.30
C ALA A 82 6.41 6.36 16.30
N SER A 83 6.29 5.57 15.25
CA SER A 83 7.09 4.34 15.11
C SER A 83 8.57 4.62 15.08
N ILE A 84 8.98 5.64 14.31
CA ILE A 84 10.39 6.05 14.23
C ILE A 84 10.91 6.47 15.61
N LYS A 85 10.16 7.30 16.32
CA LYS A 85 10.55 7.76 17.66
C LYS A 85 10.64 6.64 18.67
N MET A 86 9.69 5.72 18.63
CA MET A 86 9.72 4.55 19.51
C MET A 86 10.91 3.66 19.24
N LEU A 87 11.30 3.50 17.98
CA LEU A 87 12.50 2.75 17.60
C LEU A 87 13.76 3.47 18.12
N GLU A 88 13.85 4.76 17.96
CA GLU A 88 14.98 5.57 18.44
C GLU A 88 15.12 5.49 19.95
N GLN A 89 14.03 5.47 20.68
CA GLN A 89 14.01 5.41 22.15
C GLN A 89 14.02 3.97 22.69
N ASN A 90 14.13 2.98 21.80
CA ASN A 90 14.19 1.58 22.17
C ASN A 90 12.95 1.12 22.97
N LEU A 91 11.78 1.60 22.58
CA LEU A 91 10.50 1.27 23.21
C LEU A 91 9.77 0.09 22.54
N VAL A 92 10.42 -0.59 21.62
CA VAL A 92 9.84 -1.68 20.84
C VAL A 92 10.54 -2.98 21.22
N LYS A 93 9.76 -4.06 21.40
CA LYS A 93 10.28 -5.38 21.73
C LYS A 93 11.26 -5.87 20.64
N PRO A 94 12.32 -6.60 21.00
CA PRO A 94 13.33 -7.03 20.02
C PRO A 94 12.75 -7.77 18.80
N LYS A 95 11.77 -8.62 19.01
CA LYS A 95 11.14 -9.38 17.93
C LYS A 95 10.41 -8.47 16.93
N THR A 96 9.72 -7.46 17.42
CA THR A 96 8.97 -6.49 16.60
C THR A 96 9.92 -5.48 15.96
N LYS A 97 11.00 -5.13 16.64
CA LYS A 97 11.95 -4.11 16.22
C LYS A 97 12.51 -4.36 14.83
N ILE A 98 12.87 -5.60 14.53
CA ILE A 98 13.46 -5.98 13.23
C ILE A 98 12.47 -5.69 12.10
N GLY A 99 11.26 -6.19 12.23
CA GLY A 99 10.23 -6.01 11.20
C GLY A 99 9.82 -4.55 11.02
N LEU A 100 9.68 -3.82 12.12
CA LEU A 100 9.28 -2.42 12.07
C LEU A 100 10.38 -1.56 11.45
N ASN A 101 11.65 -1.80 11.80
CA ASN A 101 12.78 -1.10 11.18
C ASN A 101 12.82 -1.33 9.67
N LEU A 102 12.68 -2.58 9.24
CA LEU A 102 12.68 -2.91 7.82
C LEU A 102 11.54 -2.20 7.08
N PHE A 103 10.36 -2.17 7.67
CA PHE A 103 9.21 -1.51 7.09
C PHE A 103 9.43 -0.01 6.94
N ILE A 104 9.88 0.66 8.00
CA ILE A 104 10.16 2.10 8.00
C ILE A 104 11.25 2.44 6.97
N ASN A 105 12.31 1.66 6.92
CA ASN A 105 13.39 1.86 5.95
C ASN A 105 12.90 1.68 4.52
N SER A 106 12.04 0.70 4.28
CA SER A 106 11.44 0.49 2.96
C SER A 106 10.57 1.66 2.54
N LEU A 107 9.75 2.19 3.45
CA LEU A 107 8.94 3.37 3.16
C LEU A 107 9.80 4.56 2.76
N SER A 108 10.88 4.78 3.50
CA SER A 108 11.82 5.86 3.21
C SER A 108 12.45 5.70 1.82
N LYS A 109 12.87 4.48 1.48
CA LYS A 109 13.45 4.17 0.17
C LYS A 109 12.45 4.41 -0.96
N TRP A 110 11.24 3.88 -0.85
CA TRP A 110 10.21 4.03 -1.88
C TRP A 110 9.80 5.48 -2.05
N ARG A 111 9.68 6.21 -0.96
CA ARG A 111 9.34 7.65 -0.99
C ARG A 111 10.43 8.46 -1.68
N ASN A 112 11.69 8.11 -1.41
CA ASN A 112 12.84 8.72 -2.06
C ASN A 112 12.85 8.45 -3.57
N ASP A 113 12.55 7.22 -3.95
CA ASP A 113 12.45 6.84 -5.37
C ASP A 113 11.35 7.64 -6.08
N LEU A 114 10.24 7.87 -5.40
CA LEU A 114 9.14 8.68 -5.93
C LEU A 114 9.58 10.15 -6.11
N ILE A 115 10.20 10.74 -5.10
CA ILE A 115 10.65 12.13 -5.12
C ILE A 115 11.68 12.35 -6.23
N LEU A 116 12.63 11.43 -6.37
CA LEU A 116 13.69 11.51 -7.37
C LEU A 116 13.25 11.04 -8.76
N LYS A 117 12.00 10.63 -8.89
CA LYS A 117 11.42 10.16 -10.16
C LYS A 117 12.24 9.04 -10.83
N LYS A 118 12.78 8.14 -10.01
CA LYS A 118 13.58 7.00 -10.52
C LYS A 118 12.77 6.02 -11.33
N SER A 119 11.45 5.96 -11.11
CA SER A 119 10.54 5.12 -11.85
C SER A 119 9.17 5.79 -11.90
N ASN A 120 8.35 5.38 -12.87
CA ASN A 120 6.96 5.85 -12.91
C ASN A 120 6.14 5.18 -11.80
N HIS A 121 4.90 5.61 -11.64
CA HIS A 121 4.00 5.11 -10.58
C HIS A 121 3.69 3.61 -10.73
N ILE A 122 3.65 3.10 -11.94
CA ILE A 122 3.39 1.68 -12.20
C ILE A 122 4.58 0.83 -11.74
N LYS A 123 5.78 1.24 -12.15
CA LYS A 123 7.01 0.56 -11.75
C LYS A 123 7.22 0.64 -10.25
N LEU A 124 6.88 1.78 -9.65
CA LEU A 124 6.94 1.94 -8.20
C LEU A 124 6.09 0.88 -7.48
N LEU A 125 4.85 0.67 -7.92
CA LEU A 125 4.00 -0.36 -7.31
C LEU A 125 4.61 -1.76 -7.49
N GLN A 126 5.16 -2.07 -8.65
CA GLN A 126 5.83 -3.35 -8.88
C GLN A 126 6.98 -3.56 -7.91
N ILE A 127 7.81 -2.55 -7.71
CA ILE A 127 8.93 -2.59 -6.77
C ILE A 127 8.43 -2.79 -5.34
N VAL A 128 7.40 -2.05 -4.95
CA VAL A 128 6.80 -2.14 -3.61
C VAL A 128 6.25 -3.53 -3.34
N LEU A 129 5.52 -4.10 -4.28
CA LEU A 129 4.94 -5.44 -4.12
C LEU A 129 6.00 -6.52 -3.99
N ASP A 130 7.10 -6.35 -4.70
CA ASP A 130 8.24 -7.27 -4.62
C ASP A 130 9.00 -7.10 -3.30
N GLU A 131 9.45 -5.90 -3.02
CA GLU A 131 10.31 -5.61 -1.86
C GLU A 131 9.58 -5.74 -0.52
N SER A 132 8.27 -5.49 -0.48
CA SER A 132 7.47 -5.66 0.73
C SER A 132 7.23 -7.12 1.09
N GLY A 133 7.43 -8.03 0.14
CA GLY A 133 7.07 -9.43 0.30
C GLY A 133 5.61 -9.73 0.01
N TYR A 134 4.83 -8.75 -0.44
CA TYR A 134 3.41 -8.93 -0.71
C TYR A 134 3.15 -9.94 -1.82
N SER A 135 3.85 -9.81 -2.94
CA SER A 135 3.74 -10.75 -4.05
C SER A 135 4.16 -12.16 -3.64
N ALA A 136 5.24 -12.28 -2.88
CA ALA A 136 5.71 -13.57 -2.38
C ALA A 136 4.68 -14.22 -1.44
N MET A 137 4.03 -13.42 -0.60
CA MET A 137 2.97 -13.90 0.29
C MET A 137 1.82 -14.53 -0.51
N LEU A 138 1.38 -13.89 -1.58
CA LEU A 138 0.31 -14.41 -2.43
C LEU A 138 0.74 -15.64 -3.22
N LYS A 139 2.02 -15.72 -3.61
CA LYS A 139 2.54 -16.87 -4.39
C LYS A 139 2.81 -18.09 -3.52
N ASN A 140 3.09 -17.91 -2.23
CA ASN A 140 3.44 -19.01 -1.32
C ASN A 140 2.27 -19.94 -1.02
N LYS A 141 1.06 -19.45 -1.08
CA LYS A 141 -0.14 -20.27 -0.93
C LYS A 141 -0.72 -20.56 -2.30
N LYS A 142 -0.58 -21.79 -2.76
CA LYS A 142 -1.23 -22.25 -3.98
C LYS A 142 -2.73 -22.43 -3.71
N ASP A 143 -3.45 -21.35 -3.88
CA ASP A 143 -4.87 -21.26 -3.67
C ASP A 143 -5.46 -20.54 -4.87
N VAL A 144 -6.62 -20.99 -5.34
CA VAL A 144 -7.33 -20.36 -6.46
C VAL A 144 -7.59 -18.88 -6.17
N ASP A 145 -7.93 -18.56 -4.92
CA ASP A 145 -8.15 -17.17 -4.50
C ASP A 145 -6.89 -16.32 -4.67
N ASN A 146 -5.73 -16.86 -4.32
CA ASN A 146 -4.47 -16.14 -4.46
C ASN A 146 -4.09 -15.91 -5.93
N GLU A 147 -4.37 -16.89 -6.78
CA GLU A 147 -4.18 -16.72 -8.22
C GLU A 147 -5.08 -15.60 -8.76
N ASN A 148 -6.33 -15.57 -8.33
CA ASN A 148 -7.28 -14.51 -8.69
C ASN A 148 -6.80 -13.14 -8.19
N ARG A 149 -6.28 -13.09 -6.97
CA ARG A 149 -5.72 -11.84 -6.41
C ARG A 149 -4.55 -11.33 -7.21
N LEU A 150 -3.65 -12.22 -7.64
CA LEU A 150 -2.52 -11.83 -8.48
C LEU A 150 -2.99 -11.30 -9.84
N GLU A 151 -4.01 -11.92 -10.42
CA GLU A 151 -4.62 -11.42 -11.67
C GLU A 151 -5.25 -10.05 -11.48
N ASN A 152 -5.92 -9.82 -10.35
CA ASN A 152 -6.50 -8.52 -10.03
C ASN A 152 -5.42 -7.43 -9.90
N ILE A 153 -4.27 -7.78 -9.33
CA ILE A 153 -3.14 -6.85 -9.23
C ILE A 153 -2.61 -6.52 -10.63
N LYS A 154 -2.53 -7.49 -11.53
CA LYS A 154 -2.15 -7.24 -12.92
C LYS A 154 -3.13 -6.28 -13.61
N GLU A 155 -4.43 -6.46 -13.35
CA GLU A 155 -5.45 -5.54 -13.87
C GLU A 155 -5.25 -4.13 -13.30
N LEU A 156 -4.91 -4.02 -12.02
CA LEU A 156 -4.62 -2.72 -11.40
C LEU A 156 -3.44 -2.03 -12.08
N LEU A 157 -2.34 -2.75 -12.27
CA LEU A 157 -1.16 -2.21 -12.94
C LEU A 157 -1.50 -1.72 -14.36
N SER A 158 -2.33 -2.46 -15.07
CA SER A 158 -2.80 -2.07 -16.39
C SER A 158 -3.68 -0.82 -16.34
N ALA A 159 -4.60 -0.75 -15.37
CA ALA A 159 -5.47 0.41 -15.19
C ALA A 159 -4.68 1.68 -14.84
N MET A 160 -3.59 1.53 -14.10
CA MET A 160 -2.74 2.67 -13.72
C MET A 160 -2.11 3.37 -14.92
N LYS A 161 -2.01 2.70 -16.06
CA LYS A 161 -1.48 3.30 -17.30
C LYS A 161 -2.34 4.46 -17.81
N GLU A 162 -3.61 4.52 -17.41
CA GLU A 162 -4.52 5.61 -17.78
C GLU A 162 -4.22 6.91 -17.04
N PHE A 163 -3.32 6.89 -16.06
CA PHE A 163 -2.98 8.03 -15.23
C PHE A 163 -1.53 8.44 -15.45
N ASP A 164 -1.29 9.75 -15.52
CA ASP A 164 0.03 10.29 -15.82
C ASP A 164 1.02 10.11 -14.66
N ASN A 165 0.53 10.09 -13.43
CA ASN A 165 1.37 10.02 -12.24
C ASN A 165 0.60 9.42 -11.06
N LEU A 166 1.31 9.22 -9.95
CA LEU A 166 0.72 8.65 -8.74
C LEU A 166 -0.39 9.53 -8.18
N GLU A 167 -0.18 10.84 -8.16
CA GLU A 167 -1.17 11.78 -7.61
C GLU A 167 -2.51 11.66 -8.33
N SER A 168 -2.51 11.70 -9.65
CA SER A 168 -3.75 11.61 -10.43
C SER A 168 -4.44 10.25 -10.23
N PHE A 169 -3.66 9.19 -10.10
CA PHE A 169 -4.22 7.88 -9.80
C PHE A 169 -4.89 7.85 -8.42
N LEU A 170 -4.20 8.34 -7.38
CA LEU A 170 -4.74 8.33 -6.02
C LEU A 170 -5.96 9.25 -5.86
N GLU A 171 -6.06 10.32 -6.61
CA GLU A 171 -7.24 11.18 -6.62
C GLU A 171 -8.47 10.47 -7.21
N HIS A 172 -8.24 9.52 -8.11
CA HIS A 172 -9.30 8.77 -8.77
C HIS A 172 -9.88 7.66 -7.88
N VAL A 173 -9.04 6.98 -7.11
CA VAL A 173 -9.45 5.77 -6.36
C VAL A 173 -10.00 6.04 -4.96
#